data_1fcf55015c069f9dc4302a6db2dfc50d
#
_entry.id   1fcf55015c069f9dc4302a6db2dfc50d
#
_cell.length_a   1.000
_cell.length_b   1.000
_cell.length_c   1.000
_cell.angle_alpha   90.00
_cell.angle_beta   90.00
_cell.angle_gamma   90.00
#
_symmetry.space_group_name_H-M   'P 1'
#
loop_
_entity.id
_entity.type
_entity.pdbx_description
1 polymer ?
#
loop_
_entity_poly.entity_id
_entity_poly.type
_entity_poly.pdbx_seq_one_letter_code
_entity_poly.pdbx_strand_id
1 'polypeptide(L)'
;MPQSKIVAQPSSRVGRAIALAMLLASAAPFAAGAQGLIDRAKQKIQDRVNTAEDSLTDAALDKATGAITCAATNTQCIHKALGAGKTVKVVDKNGKPVSASDSAKAINAAGGVPAATQNASATSSGAATTTAPASAFDDAVLVNYDFVPGDRVIFAEDFSKDNIGDFPKRLELRRGNFEVAKWQGQQFLRTNSGGVVTIPLPEVLPQRFTFEADYHGSNGWSLEVNFADPDAVDNLVTASFSPGSGQLAGAGVNSSSDLPEAAVKPIGHVAVMADGKYVKTYVNGVRVSNVPTANIGRGKVIVVSVPGNDDEPGYLSNIRVAAGGKPLYDAIMADGRVATHGILFDTGSDRIRGESKPTLDMIGQMLKDHADLKLVIEGHTDNVGSAASNQALSDKRAAAVRQFLIATYHVDAGRLASKGFGSAKPAASNDTPEGRQQNRRVELVKN
;
A
#
# COMPACT_ATOMS: atom_id res chain seq x y z
N MET A 1 -56.64 -1.89 14.06
CA MET A 1 -55.65 -2.76 14.73
C MET A 1 -54.34 -1.98 14.76
N PRO A 2 -53.81 -1.52 15.92
CA PRO A 2 -52.57 -0.75 15.98
C PRO A 2 -51.38 -1.71 16.08
N GLN A 3 -50.34 -1.40 15.27
CA GLN A 3 -49.05 -2.07 15.30
C GLN A 3 -48.23 -1.54 16.47
N SER A 4 -47.80 -2.41 17.36
CA SER A 4 -46.90 -2.12 18.47
C SER A 4 -45.46 -1.96 17.98
N LYS A 5 -44.87 -0.82 18.21
CA LYS A 5 -43.41 -0.57 18.05
C LYS A 5 -42.68 -1.18 19.25
N ILE A 6 -41.88 -2.18 19.02
CA ILE A 6 -40.93 -2.70 20.01
C ILE A 6 -39.68 -1.77 19.96
N VAL A 7 -39.46 -1.04 21.04
CA VAL A 7 -38.22 -0.25 21.26
C VAL A 7 -37.25 -1.19 21.97
N ALA A 8 -36.12 -1.49 21.28
CA ALA A 8 -35.02 -2.23 21.89
C ALA A 8 -34.28 -1.35 22.90
N GLN A 9 -34.11 -1.86 24.12
CA GLN A 9 -33.32 -1.21 25.19
C GLN A 9 -31.82 -1.56 25.03
N PRO A 10 -30.90 -0.62 25.24
CA PRO A 10 -29.46 -0.88 25.22
C PRO A 10 -29.02 -1.61 26.51
N SER A 11 -28.41 -2.76 26.35
CA SER A 11 -27.90 -3.62 27.41
C SER A 11 -26.40 -3.36 27.70
N SER A 12 -26.01 -2.18 28.14
CA SER A 12 -24.66 -2.02 28.69
C SER A 12 -24.66 -1.14 29.93
N ARG A 13 -23.91 -1.54 30.96
CA ARG A 13 -23.79 -0.83 32.24
C ARG A 13 -23.25 0.61 32.09
N VAL A 14 -22.61 0.94 30.97
CA VAL A 14 -22.10 2.28 30.65
C VAL A 14 -23.24 3.25 30.30
N GLY A 15 -24.29 2.80 29.62
CA GLY A 15 -25.44 3.66 29.29
C GLY A 15 -26.27 4.10 30.50
N ARG A 16 -26.19 3.39 31.63
CA ARG A 16 -26.92 3.75 32.87
C ARG A 16 -26.21 4.85 33.67
N ALA A 17 -24.89 4.96 33.60
CA ALA A 17 -24.14 6.02 34.30
C ALA A 17 -24.31 7.38 33.66
N ILE A 18 -24.45 7.43 32.32
CA ILE A 18 -24.66 8.70 31.59
C ILE A 18 -26.09 9.23 31.76
N ALA A 19 -27.09 8.36 31.85
CA ALA A 19 -28.47 8.76 32.04
C ALA A 19 -28.73 9.33 33.45
N LEU A 20 -27.99 8.93 34.48
CA LEU A 20 -28.14 9.43 35.84
C LEU A 20 -27.50 10.82 36.05
N ALA A 21 -26.51 11.19 35.25
CA ALA A 21 -25.84 12.49 35.30
C ALA A 21 -26.65 13.63 34.66
N MET A 22 -27.61 13.33 33.78
CA MET A 22 -28.45 14.34 33.11
C MET A 22 -29.75 14.67 33.89
N LEU A 23 -30.13 13.91 34.89
CA LEU A 23 -31.39 14.13 35.67
C LEU A 23 -31.23 15.10 36.87
N LEU A 24 -30.02 15.59 37.18
CA LEU A 24 -29.75 16.51 38.29
C LEU A 24 -29.60 17.98 37.87
N ALA A 25 -29.93 18.33 36.63
CA ALA A 25 -29.71 19.70 36.08
C ALA A 25 -30.99 20.57 36.01
N SER A 26 -32.13 20.17 36.61
CA SER A 26 -33.36 21.00 36.59
C SER A 26 -33.98 21.16 37.95
N ALA A 27 -33.45 22.07 38.80
CA ALA A 27 -34.21 22.79 39.83
C ALA A 27 -33.36 23.89 40.50
N ALA A 28 -33.83 25.15 40.33
CA ALA A 28 -33.74 26.34 41.17
C ALA A 28 -32.41 27.14 41.28
N PRO A 29 -32.48 28.45 41.48
CA PRO A 29 -31.34 29.37 41.36
C PRO A 29 -30.55 29.42 42.67
N PHE A 30 -29.26 29.13 42.61
CA PHE A 30 -28.32 29.30 43.71
C PHE A 30 -27.23 30.34 43.38
N ALA A 31 -26.80 31.06 44.42
CA ALA A 31 -25.93 32.22 44.42
C ALA A 31 -24.56 31.97 43.74
N ALA A 32 -23.93 33.02 43.22
CA ALA A 32 -22.72 33.03 42.38
C ALA A 32 -21.46 32.31 42.95
N GLY A 33 -21.48 31.85 44.20
CA GLY A 33 -20.39 31.04 44.77
C GLY A 33 -20.47 29.54 44.51
N ALA A 34 -21.64 29.02 44.15
CA ALA A 34 -21.84 27.59 43.91
C ALA A 34 -21.46 27.15 42.47
N GLN A 35 -21.50 28.08 41.52
CA GLN A 35 -21.19 27.82 40.12
C GLN A 35 -19.74 27.33 39.93
N GLY A 36 -18.79 28.00 40.61
CA GLY A 36 -17.36 27.63 40.54
C GLY A 36 -17.02 26.27 41.14
N LEU A 37 -17.83 25.81 42.12
CA LEU A 37 -17.66 24.44 42.67
C LEU A 37 -18.23 23.38 41.75
N ILE A 38 -19.34 23.67 41.07
CA ILE A 38 -19.96 22.76 40.08
C ILE A 38 -19.07 22.65 38.85
N ASP A 39 -18.48 23.72 38.37
CA ASP A 39 -17.59 23.72 37.21
C ASP A 39 -16.28 22.99 37.51
N ARG A 40 -15.70 23.14 38.71
CA ARG A 40 -14.54 22.35 39.16
C ARG A 40 -14.88 20.86 39.34
N ALA A 41 -16.09 20.54 39.80
CA ALA A 41 -16.52 19.15 39.90
C ALA A 41 -16.75 18.52 38.53
N LYS A 42 -17.35 19.27 37.59
CA LYS A 42 -17.52 18.84 36.20
C LYS A 42 -16.16 18.63 35.51
N GLN A 43 -15.22 19.54 35.71
CA GLN A 43 -13.88 19.42 35.14
C GLN A 43 -13.13 18.22 35.71
N LYS A 44 -13.17 17.98 37.04
CA LYS A 44 -12.60 16.78 37.65
C LYS A 44 -13.25 15.46 37.19
N ILE A 45 -14.55 15.49 36.92
CA ILE A 45 -15.25 14.29 36.36
C ILE A 45 -14.83 14.10 34.92
N GLN A 46 -14.75 15.15 34.11
CA GLN A 46 -14.29 15.07 32.71
C GLN A 46 -12.84 14.60 32.61
N ASP A 47 -11.96 15.13 33.47
CA ASP A 47 -10.54 14.69 33.53
C ASP A 47 -10.42 13.20 33.92
N ARG A 48 -11.29 12.71 34.83
CA ARG A 48 -11.31 11.29 35.22
C ARG A 48 -11.91 10.39 34.14
N VAL A 49 -12.89 10.88 33.38
CA VAL A 49 -13.47 10.12 32.24
C VAL A 49 -12.45 10.03 31.13
N ASN A 50 -11.80 11.12 30.77
CA ASN A 50 -10.77 11.13 29.74
C ASN A 50 -9.57 10.23 30.13
N THR A 51 -9.13 10.27 31.41
CA THR A 51 -8.05 9.41 31.92
C THR A 51 -8.47 7.92 31.94
N ALA A 52 -9.74 7.63 32.18
CA ALA A 52 -10.27 6.27 32.17
C ALA A 52 -10.46 5.71 30.74
N GLU A 53 -10.85 6.55 29.79
CA GLU A 53 -10.93 6.17 28.36
C GLU A 53 -9.55 5.94 27.78
N ASP A 54 -8.56 6.80 28.06
CA ASP A 54 -7.17 6.60 27.61
C ASP A 54 -6.55 5.34 28.21
N SER A 55 -6.82 5.03 29.50
CA SER A 55 -6.29 3.81 30.12
C SER A 55 -6.97 2.52 29.66
N LEU A 56 -8.25 2.59 29.25
CA LEU A 56 -9.00 1.45 28.70
C LEU A 56 -8.59 1.17 27.24
N THR A 57 -8.31 2.19 26.45
CA THR A 57 -7.81 2.04 25.08
C THR A 57 -6.38 1.51 25.04
N ASP A 58 -5.49 2.00 25.92
CA ASP A 58 -4.10 1.49 26.02
C ASP A 58 -4.05 0.05 26.52
N ALA A 59 -4.85 -0.34 27.53
CA ALA A 59 -4.91 -1.71 28.01
C ALA A 59 -5.54 -2.69 27.02
N ALA A 60 -6.49 -2.25 26.20
CA ALA A 60 -7.08 -3.05 25.13
C ALA A 60 -6.10 -3.20 23.96
N LEU A 61 -5.34 -2.17 23.63
CA LEU A 61 -4.31 -2.18 22.58
C LEU A 61 -3.12 -3.05 22.98
N ASP A 62 -2.65 -2.96 24.22
CA ASP A 62 -1.56 -3.80 24.76
C ASP A 62 -1.97 -5.30 24.78
N LYS A 63 -3.26 -5.60 25.01
CA LYS A 63 -3.78 -6.95 24.97
C LYS A 63 -3.90 -7.50 23.55
N ALA A 64 -4.22 -6.65 22.58
CA ALA A 64 -4.32 -7.01 21.17
C ALA A 64 -2.95 -7.16 20.50
N THR A 65 -1.96 -6.32 20.86
CA THR A 65 -0.60 -6.34 20.27
C THR A 65 0.37 -7.27 20.98
N GLY A 66 0.02 -7.82 22.16
CA GLY A 66 0.92 -8.63 22.98
C GLY A 66 2.14 -7.88 23.49
N ALA A 67 2.12 -6.54 23.45
CA ALA A 67 3.18 -5.69 23.97
C ALA A 67 3.16 -5.63 25.51
N ILE A 68 4.33 -5.45 26.12
CA ILE A 68 4.49 -5.25 27.58
C ILE A 68 4.97 -3.82 27.82
N THR A 69 4.21 -3.06 28.61
CA THR A 69 4.58 -1.69 28.99
C THR A 69 5.52 -1.73 30.20
N CYS A 70 6.72 -1.16 30.06
CA CYS A 70 7.73 -1.09 31.12
C CYS A 70 8.20 0.35 31.35
N ALA A 71 8.37 0.75 32.60
CA ALA A 71 9.00 2.04 32.90
C ALA A 71 10.46 2.06 32.44
N ALA A 72 10.93 3.20 31.91
CA ALA A 72 12.28 3.37 31.36
C ALA A 72 13.40 3.04 32.39
N THR A 73 13.12 3.15 33.68
CA THR A 73 14.02 2.82 34.76
C THR A 73 13.95 1.36 35.25
N ASN A 74 12.98 0.58 34.76
CA ASN A 74 12.77 -0.81 35.17
C ASN A 74 13.39 -1.78 34.15
N THR A 75 14.73 -1.90 34.24
CA THR A 75 15.52 -2.79 33.37
C THR A 75 15.14 -4.27 33.50
N GLN A 76 14.64 -4.70 34.67
CA GLN A 76 14.22 -6.09 34.90
C GLN A 76 12.90 -6.42 34.15
N CYS A 77 11.96 -5.47 34.10
CA CYS A 77 10.74 -5.60 33.28
C CYS A 77 11.08 -5.72 31.80
N ILE A 78 11.95 -4.81 31.32
CA ILE A 78 12.39 -4.78 29.91
C ILE A 78 13.12 -6.08 29.54
N HIS A 79 14.05 -6.51 30.35
CA HIS A 79 14.82 -7.76 30.13
C HIS A 79 13.89 -9.00 30.09
N LYS A 80 12.97 -9.11 31.04
CA LYS A 80 12.00 -10.22 31.08
C LYS A 80 11.07 -10.26 29.87
N ALA A 81 10.61 -9.09 29.44
CA ALA A 81 9.74 -8.97 28.27
C ALA A 81 10.47 -9.34 26.96
N LEU A 82 11.70 -8.85 26.78
CA LEU A 82 12.56 -9.18 25.64
C LEU A 82 12.94 -10.68 25.63
N GLY A 83 13.29 -11.24 26.77
CA GLY A 83 13.60 -12.67 26.91
C GLY A 83 12.39 -13.58 26.64
N ALA A 84 11.16 -13.07 26.78
CA ALA A 84 9.93 -13.75 26.41
C ALA A 84 9.50 -13.50 24.94
N GLY A 85 10.31 -12.82 24.13
CA GLY A 85 10.01 -12.49 22.74
C GLY A 85 8.85 -11.50 22.57
N LYS A 86 8.57 -10.66 23.58
CA LYS A 86 7.49 -9.69 23.57
C LYS A 86 7.97 -8.30 23.15
N THR A 87 7.11 -7.56 22.45
CA THR A 87 7.36 -6.15 22.17
C THR A 87 7.31 -5.33 23.46
N VAL A 88 8.28 -4.42 23.67
CA VAL A 88 8.36 -3.59 24.87
C VAL A 88 8.01 -2.14 24.53
N LYS A 89 7.00 -1.60 25.22
CA LYS A 89 6.63 -0.19 25.20
C LYS A 89 7.25 0.50 26.43
N VAL A 90 8.22 1.39 26.21
CA VAL A 90 8.93 2.07 27.31
C VAL A 90 8.24 3.41 27.63
N VAL A 91 7.93 3.60 28.90
CA VAL A 91 7.24 4.79 29.41
C VAL A 91 8.04 5.50 30.51
N ASP A 92 7.80 6.80 30.73
CA ASP A 92 8.35 7.57 31.84
C ASP A 92 7.67 7.24 33.18
N LYS A 93 8.08 7.91 34.26
CA LYS A 93 7.49 7.75 35.60
C LYS A 93 6.01 8.14 35.71
N ASN A 94 5.46 8.82 34.70
CA ASN A 94 4.07 9.28 34.65
C ASN A 94 3.24 8.41 33.67
N GLY A 95 3.82 7.33 33.11
CA GLY A 95 3.16 6.44 32.14
C GLY A 95 3.14 6.96 30.71
N LYS A 96 3.81 8.09 30.41
CA LYS A 96 3.87 8.64 29.06
C LYS A 96 4.97 7.99 28.23
N PRO A 97 4.75 7.62 26.94
CA PRO A 97 5.79 7.07 26.09
C PRO A 97 7.03 7.97 26.03
N VAL A 98 8.20 7.41 26.20
CA VAL A 98 9.47 8.14 26.09
C VAL A 98 9.91 8.22 24.62
N SER A 99 10.87 9.12 24.32
CA SER A 99 11.39 9.26 22.96
C SER A 99 12.03 7.95 22.44
N ALA A 100 12.14 7.78 21.14
CA ALA A 100 12.78 6.61 20.53
C ALA A 100 14.23 6.42 21.01
N SER A 101 14.98 7.52 21.23
CA SER A 101 16.36 7.48 21.73
C SER A 101 16.43 7.02 23.19
N ASP A 102 15.47 7.43 24.04
CA ASP A 102 15.43 7.05 25.44
C ASP A 102 14.90 5.62 25.62
N SER A 103 13.98 5.19 24.76
CA SER A 103 13.57 3.78 24.67
C SER A 103 14.76 2.88 24.32
N ALA A 104 15.55 3.26 23.33
CA ALA A 104 16.74 2.52 22.93
C ALA A 104 17.80 2.44 24.04
N LYS A 105 18.01 3.53 24.79
CA LYS A 105 18.91 3.54 25.97
C LYS A 105 18.43 2.60 27.07
N ALA A 106 17.13 2.62 27.38
CA ALA A 106 16.55 1.76 28.41
C ALA A 106 16.64 0.26 28.03
N ILE A 107 16.39 -0.07 26.77
CA ILE A 107 16.52 -1.42 26.21
C ILE A 107 17.97 -1.90 26.26
N ASN A 108 18.94 -1.06 25.88
CA ASN A 108 20.35 -1.38 25.95
C ASN A 108 20.83 -1.60 27.38
N ALA A 109 20.40 -0.76 28.33
CA ALA A 109 20.72 -0.90 29.75
C ALA A 109 20.17 -2.20 30.35
N ALA A 110 19.12 -2.77 29.77
CA ALA A 110 18.51 -4.04 30.15
C ALA A 110 19.17 -5.26 29.47
N GLY A 111 20.27 -5.08 28.72
CA GLY A 111 20.95 -6.17 27.99
C GLY A 111 20.25 -6.57 26.68
N GLY A 112 19.33 -5.76 26.17
CA GLY A 112 18.71 -5.93 24.86
C GLY A 112 19.51 -5.21 23.77
N VAL A 113 19.73 -5.86 22.62
CA VAL A 113 20.37 -5.23 21.45
C VAL A 113 19.27 -4.55 20.63
N PRO A 114 19.28 -3.21 20.42
CA PRO A 114 18.35 -2.57 19.50
C PRO A 114 18.71 -2.96 18.07
N ALA A 115 17.73 -3.39 17.30
CA ALA A 115 17.86 -3.49 15.86
C ALA A 115 17.94 -2.08 15.28
N ALA A 116 19.11 -1.53 15.11
CA ALA A 116 19.58 -0.47 14.22
C ALA A 116 20.58 0.46 14.91
N THR A 117 21.84 0.19 14.80
CA THR A 117 22.94 1.13 14.48
C THR A 117 24.26 0.37 14.59
N GLN A 118 24.79 -0.06 13.47
CA GLN A 118 26.21 -0.41 13.40
C GLN A 118 26.84 0.42 12.29
N ASN A 119 27.54 1.47 12.71
CA ASN A 119 28.64 2.05 11.94
C ASN A 119 29.94 1.72 12.68
N ALA A 120 30.93 1.33 11.89
CA ALA A 120 32.37 1.38 12.10
C ALA A 120 33.09 0.07 12.40
N SER A 121 33.80 -0.36 11.35
CA SER A 121 35.17 -0.92 11.26
C SER A 121 35.70 -1.79 12.39
N ALA A 122 35.94 -3.07 12.09
CA ALA A 122 37.23 -3.73 12.32
C ALA A 122 37.25 -5.13 11.67
N THR A 123 38.29 -5.41 10.94
CA THR A 123 38.71 -6.68 10.38
C THR A 123 38.84 -7.78 11.45
N SER A 124 38.18 -8.93 11.21
CA SER A 124 38.73 -10.25 11.49
C SER A 124 37.85 -11.37 10.95
N SER A 125 38.47 -12.35 10.33
CA SER A 125 37.93 -13.58 9.78
C SER A 125 37.18 -14.42 10.81
N GLY A 126 35.91 -14.79 10.49
CA GLY A 126 35.14 -15.74 11.27
C GLY A 126 33.91 -16.18 10.44
N ALA A 127 33.70 -17.49 10.34
CA ALA A 127 32.67 -18.14 9.55
C ALA A 127 31.28 -17.50 9.77
N ALA A 128 30.68 -17.05 8.69
CA ALA A 128 29.33 -16.50 8.67
C ALA A 128 28.31 -17.64 8.79
N THR A 129 27.66 -17.74 9.95
CA THR A 129 26.36 -18.40 10.06
C THR A 129 25.34 -17.56 9.30
N THR A 130 24.92 -18.02 8.16
CA THR A 130 23.84 -17.42 7.36
C THR A 130 22.52 -17.60 8.11
N THR A 131 22.12 -16.58 8.88
CA THR A 131 20.73 -16.41 9.26
C THR A 131 19.95 -16.13 7.96
N ALA A 132 19.00 -16.99 7.63
CA ALA A 132 18.07 -16.75 6.53
C ALA A 132 17.41 -15.37 6.75
N PRO A 133 17.28 -14.53 5.69
CA PRO A 133 16.58 -13.28 5.82
C PRO A 133 15.13 -13.59 6.23
N ALA A 134 14.61 -12.83 7.21
CA ALA A 134 13.19 -12.81 7.53
C ALA A 134 12.42 -12.65 6.23
N SER A 135 11.30 -13.38 6.06
CA SER A 135 10.59 -13.40 4.78
C SER A 135 10.26 -11.97 4.35
N ALA A 136 10.62 -11.60 3.13
CA ALA A 136 10.42 -10.26 2.58
C ALA A 136 8.93 -9.89 2.46
N PHE A 137 8.02 -10.82 2.80
CA PHE A 137 6.58 -10.74 2.52
C PHE A 137 5.69 -10.88 3.77
N ASP A 138 6.21 -10.62 4.98
CA ASP A 138 5.51 -10.91 6.23
C ASP A 138 4.17 -10.17 6.43
N ASP A 139 3.91 -9.09 5.68
CA ASP A 139 2.72 -8.24 5.86
C ASP A 139 1.74 -8.29 4.68
N ALA A 140 2.01 -9.09 3.64
CA ALA A 140 1.17 -9.12 2.45
C ALA A 140 0.23 -10.34 2.43
N VAL A 141 -1.08 -10.10 2.42
CA VAL A 141 -2.07 -11.13 2.13
C VAL A 141 -2.12 -11.33 0.63
N LEU A 142 -1.45 -12.36 0.11
CA LEU A 142 -1.46 -12.71 -1.31
C LEU A 142 -2.33 -13.95 -1.53
N VAL A 143 -3.46 -13.78 -2.22
CA VAL A 143 -4.36 -14.90 -2.55
C VAL A 143 -4.43 -15.05 -4.07
N ASN A 144 -3.85 -16.14 -4.57
CA ASN A 144 -3.78 -16.41 -6.01
C ASN A 144 -3.18 -15.25 -6.83
N TYR A 145 -2.31 -14.45 -6.23
CA TYR A 145 -1.73 -13.27 -6.85
C TYR A 145 -0.64 -13.67 -7.83
N ASP A 146 -0.91 -13.50 -9.11
CA ASP A 146 -0.02 -13.81 -10.24
C ASP A 146 0.06 -12.62 -11.23
N PHE A 147 -0.19 -11.41 -10.73
CA PHE A 147 -0.11 -10.18 -11.51
C PHE A 147 1.35 -9.86 -11.86
N VAL A 148 1.60 -9.61 -13.13
CA VAL A 148 2.88 -9.12 -13.64
C VAL A 148 2.61 -7.86 -14.45
N PRO A 149 3.10 -6.70 -13.99
CA PRO A 149 2.93 -5.45 -14.72
C PRO A 149 3.56 -5.48 -16.10
N GLY A 150 2.93 -4.82 -17.06
CA GLY A 150 3.53 -4.60 -18.37
C GLY A 150 4.85 -3.81 -18.25
N ASP A 151 5.78 -4.05 -19.15
CA ASP A 151 7.14 -3.48 -19.13
C ASP A 151 7.25 -2.14 -19.90
N ARG A 152 6.37 -1.90 -20.88
CA ARG A 152 6.34 -0.63 -21.64
C ARG A 152 5.15 0.23 -21.19
N VAL A 153 5.44 1.31 -20.47
CA VAL A 153 4.42 2.26 -19.99
C VAL A 153 3.82 3.02 -21.17
N ILE A 154 2.52 2.96 -21.34
CA ILE A 154 1.71 3.67 -22.35
C ILE A 154 1.22 5.00 -21.79
N PHE A 155 0.73 4.98 -20.54
CA PHE A 155 0.22 6.14 -19.81
C PHE A 155 0.52 6.00 -18.33
N ALA A 156 0.89 7.10 -17.68
CA ALA A 156 0.98 7.16 -16.23
C ALA A 156 0.55 8.54 -15.72
N GLU A 157 -0.12 8.59 -14.57
CA GLU A 157 -0.55 9.84 -13.93
C GLU A 157 -0.52 9.71 -12.41
N ASP A 158 0.23 10.59 -11.76
CA ASP A 158 0.35 10.71 -10.31
C ASP A 158 -0.07 12.10 -9.81
N PHE A 159 -0.56 12.94 -10.70
CA PHE A 159 -1.02 14.32 -10.50
C PHE A 159 0.04 15.27 -9.91
N SER A 160 1.30 14.85 -9.79
CA SER A 160 2.38 15.65 -9.18
C SER A 160 2.73 16.92 -9.94
N LYS A 161 2.28 17.06 -11.19
CA LYS A 161 2.48 18.22 -12.07
C LYS A 161 1.25 19.12 -12.18
N ASP A 162 0.14 18.73 -11.58
CA ASP A 162 -1.09 19.52 -11.59
C ASP A 162 -1.21 20.37 -10.32
N ASN A 163 -1.92 21.48 -10.41
CA ASN A 163 -2.18 22.33 -9.24
C ASN A 163 -3.29 21.73 -8.39
N ILE A 164 -3.17 21.88 -7.09
CA ILE A 164 -4.24 21.54 -6.14
C ILE A 164 -5.43 22.46 -6.39
N GLY A 165 -6.62 21.89 -6.47
CA GLY A 165 -7.88 22.58 -6.77
C GLY A 165 -8.25 22.63 -8.25
N ASP A 166 -7.32 22.35 -9.17
CA ASP A 166 -7.59 22.32 -10.60
C ASP A 166 -8.00 20.91 -11.08
N PHE A 167 -8.69 20.84 -12.23
CA PHE A 167 -8.87 19.59 -12.96
C PHE A 167 -7.57 19.20 -13.66
N PRO A 168 -7.14 17.91 -13.66
CA PRO A 168 -5.89 17.47 -14.28
C PRO A 168 -5.88 17.70 -15.79
N LYS A 169 -4.75 18.19 -16.31
CA LYS A 169 -4.61 18.54 -17.73
C LYS A 169 -4.63 17.36 -18.71
N ARG A 170 -4.32 16.16 -18.21
CA ARG A 170 -4.13 14.95 -19.03
C ARG A 170 -5.33 14.02 -19.05
N LEU A 171 -6.36 14.34 -18.28
CA LEU A 171 -7.64 13.65 -18.29
C LEU A 171 -8.70 14.52 -18.96
N GLU A 172 -9.80 13.91 -19.36
CA GLU A 172 -10.95 14.62 -19.90
C GLU A 172 -12.17 14.41 -19.00
N LEU A 173 -12.86 15.49 -18.65
CA LEU A 173 -14.07 15.43 -17.84
C LEU A 173 -15.27 15.04 -18.71
N ARG A 174 -15.95 13.97 -18.32
CA ARG A 174 -17.23 13.57 -18.93
C ARG A 174 -18.42 13.99 -18.10
N ARG A 175 -18.36 13.81 -16.79
CA ARG A 175 -19.45 14.12 -15.85
C ARG A 175 -18.91 14.26 -14.44
N GLY A 176 -19.59 15.06 -13.62
CA GLY A 176 -19.26 15.24 -12.21
C GLY A 176 -18.35 16.42 -11.99
N ASN A 177 -17.85 16.52 -10.77
CA ASN A 177 -16.92 17.55 -10.33
C ASN A 177 -15.67 16.89 -9.76
N PHE A 178 -14.51 17.26 -10.31
CA PHE A 178 -13.22 16.70 -9.93
C PHE A 178 -12.18 17.79 -9.75
N GLU A 179 -11.30 17.60 -8.80
CA GLU A 179 -10.16 18.45 -8.53
C GLU A 179 -8.94 17.62 -8.09
N VAL A 180 -7.75 18.14 -8.28
CA VAL A 180 -6.55 17.58 -7.65
C VAL A 180 -6.52 17.99 -6.18
N ALA A 181 -6.46 17.02 -5.29
CA ALA A 181 -6.38 17.24 -3.85
C ALA A 181 -5.15 16.52 -3.25
N LYS A 182 -4.64 17.05 -2.14
CA LYS A 182 -3.58 16.40 -1.38
C LYS A 182 -4.18 15.64 -0.20
N TRP A 183 -3.89 14.35 -0.12
CA TRP A 183 -4.32 13.48 0.97
C TRP A 183 -3.20 12.48 1.33
N GLN A 184 -2.96 12.28 2.63
CA GLN A 184 -1.89 11.39 3.13
C GLN A 184 -0.49 11.61 2.48
N GLY A 185 -0.19 12.87 2.14
CA GLY A 185 1.11 13.24 1.54
C GLY A 185 1.22 13.06 0.03
N GLN A 186 0.22 12.47 -0.62
CA GLN A 186 0.14 12.25 -2.07
C GLN A 186 -0.93 13.13 -2.72
N GLN A 187 -0.85 13.32 -4.05
CA GLN A 187 -1.88 13.98 -4.83
C GLN A 187 -2.83 12.94 -5.44
N PHE A 188 -4.11 13.27 -5.41
CA PHE A 188 -5.20 12.44 -5.92
C PHE A 188 -6.15 13.29 -6.75
N LEU A 189 -6.77 12.67 -7.74
CA LEU A 189 -8.01 13.15 -8.33
C LEU A 189 -9.13 12.87 -7.33
N ARG A 190 -9.76 13.92 -6.81
CA ARG A 190 -10.84 13.86 -5.81
C ARG A 190 -12.19 14.20 -6.45
N THR A 191 -13.23 13.52 -6.01
CA THR A 191 -14.63 13.90 -6.28
C THR A 191 -15.49 13.70 -5.04
N ASN A 192 -16.40 14.65 -4.76
CA ASN A 192 -17.40 14.57 -3.68
C ASN A 192 -18.84 14.38 -4.20
N SER A 193 -19.03 14.19 -5.48
CA SER A 193 -20.35 13.95 -6.09
C SER A 193 -20.37 12.74 -7.01
N GLY A 194 -19.26 12.02 -7.09
CA GLY A 194 -19.03 11.02 -8.11
C GLY A 194 -18.95 11.60 -9.51
N GLY A 195 -18.45 10.83 -10.45
CA GLY A 195 -18.38 11.29 -11.83
C GLY A 195 -17.62 10.34 -12.73
N VAL A 196 -17.40 10.78 -13.96
CA VAL A 196 -16.75 10.03 -15.02
C VAL A 196 -15.67 10.87 -15.66
N VAL A 197 -14.47 10.33 -15.73
CA VAL A 197 -13.35 10.88 -16.49
C VAL A 197 -12.91 9.91 -17.57
N THR A 198 -12.27 10.43 -18.61
CA THR A 198 -11.61 9.60 -19.62
C THR A 198 -10.10 9.83 -19.59
N ILE A 199 -9.36 8.76 -19.82
CA ILE A 199 -7.91 8.75 -19.97
C ILE A 199 -7.62 8.56 -21.45
N PRO A 200 -7.22 9.61 -22.19
CA PRO A 200 -6.80 9.49 -23.58
C PRO A 200 -5.45 8.78 -23.65
N LEU A 201 -5.36 7.79 -24.52
CA LEU A 201 -4.12 7.03 -24.74
C LEU A 201 -3.47 7.44 -26.07
N PRO A 202 -2.13 7.43 -26.15
CA PRO A 202 -1.41 7.74 -27.41
C PRO A 202 -1.61 6.66 -28.47
N GLU A 203 -1.94 5.45 -28.07
CA GLU A 203 -2.14 4.30 -28.96
C GLU A 203 -3.30 3.42 -28.52
N VAL A 204 -3.76 2.53 -29.39
CA VAL A 204 -4.73 1.47 -29.07
C VAL A 204 -4.10 0.48 -28.11
N LEU A 205 -4.86 0.02 -27.11
CA LEU A 205 -4.39 -0.99 -26.16
C LEU A 205 -4.00 -2.29 -26.89
N PRO A 206 -2.78 -2.81 -26.63
CA PRO A 206 -2.32 -4.03 -27.29
C PRO A 206 -3.04 -5.29 -26.76
N GLN A 207 -2.77 -6.46 -27.36
CA GLN A 207 -3.32 -7.74 -26.91
C GLN A 207 -2.98 -8.04 -25.46
N ARG A 208 -1.73 -7.73 -25.04
CA ARG A 208 -1.28 -7.81 -23.66
C ARG A 208 -1.14 -6.41 -23.09
N PHE A 209 -1.92 -6.12 -22.07
CA PHE A 209 -1.80 -4.87 -21.33
C PHE A 209 -2.13 -5.06 -19.85
N THR A 210 -1.67 -4.11 -19.05
CA THR A 210 -2.06 -3.96 -17.63
C THR A 210 -2.56 -2.56 -17.38
N PHE A 211 -3.50 -2.46 -16.45
CA PHE A 211 -3.97 -1.22 -15.84
C PHE A 211 -3.79 -1.34 -14.34
N GLU A 212 -3.29 -0.30 -13.72
CA GLU A 212 -3.09 -0.20 -12.27
C GLU A 212 -3.53 1.19 -11.80
N ALA A 213 -4.11 1.27 -10.61
CA ALA A 213 -4.42 2.54 -9.95
C ALA A 213 -4.54 2.36 -8.43
N ASP A 214 -4.34 3.43 -7.69
CA ASP A 214 -4.69 3.52 -6.29
C ASP A 214 -6.02 4.22 -6.13
N TYR A 215 -6.92 3.60 -5.39
CA TYR A 215 -8.30 4.04 -5.21
C TYR A 215 -8.70 4.04 -3.73
N HIS A 216 -9.40 5.10 -3.33
CA HIS A 216 -10.15 5.17 -2.09
C HIS A 216 -11.57 5.62 -2.38
N GLY A 217 -12.55 4.96 -1.79
CA GLY A 217 -13.96 5.29 -1.94
C GLY A 217 -14.79 4.63 -0.85
N SER A 218 -16.06 5.02 -0.81
CA SER A 218 -17.01 4.57 0.20
C SER A 218 -17.43 3.11 0.04
N ASN A 219 -17.81 2.49 1.16
CA ASN A 219 -18.41 1.16 1.16
C ASN A 219 -19.75 1.17 0.39
N GLY A 220 -19.87 0.21 -0.54
CA GLY A 220 -21.09 0.04 -1.35
C GLY A 220 -21.06 0.70 -2.73
N TRP A 221 -19.98 1.42 -3.07
CA TRP A 221 -19.79 2.02 -4.38
C TRP A 221 -18.48 1.53 -5.00
N SER A 222 -18.46 1.31 -6.29
CA SER A 222 -17.31 0.75 -7.00
C SER A 222 -16.68 1.75 -7.96
N LEU A 223 -15.32 1.78 -7.95
CA LEU A 223 -14.56 2.31 -9.09
C LEU A 223 -14.83 1.40 -10.28
N GLU A 224 -15.28 1.96 -11.40
CA GLU A 224 -15.50 1.20 -12.64
C GLU A 224 -14.51 1.62 -13.72
N VAL A 225 -13.94 0.65 -14.40
CA VAL A 225 -12.95 0.86 -15.47
C VAL A 225 -13.37 0.12 -16.73
N ASN A 226 -13.52 0.87 -17.81
CA ASN A 226 -13.84 0.37 -19.15
C ASN A 226 -12.73 0.74 -20.13
N PHE A 227 -12.30 -0.23 -20.95
CA PHE A 227 -11.15 -0.11 -21.87
C PHE A 227 -11.58 0.11 -23.32
N ALA A 228 -12.63 0.87 -23.54
CA ALA A 228 -13.16 1.15 -24.86
C ALA A 228 -13.61 2.59 -24.98
N ASP A 229 -13.79 3.00 -26.23
CA ASP A 229 -14.42 4.26 -26.55
C ASP A 229 -15.79 4.34 -25.86
N PRO A 230 -16.16 5.47 -25.25
CA PRO A 230 -17.43 5.63 -24.53
C PRO A 230 -18.67 5.27 -25.35
N ASP A 231 -18.57 5.44 -26.66
CA ASP A 231 -19.65 5.15 -27.59
C ASP A 231 -19.68 3.68 -28.08
N ALA A 232 -18.72 2.85 -27.66
CA ALA A 232 -18.55 1.45 -28.06
C ALA A 232 -18.60 0.45 -26.89
N VAL A 233 -19.27 0.80 -25.80
CA VAL A 233 -19.30 -0.03 -24.56
C VAL A 233 -20.26 -1.23 -24.65
N ASP A 234 -21.09 -1.32 -25.68
CA ASP A 234 -21.98 -2.47 -25.87
C ASP A 234 -21.18 -3.77 -26.03
N ASN A 235 -21.60 -4.81 -25.30
CA ASN A 235 -20.96 -6.13 -25.31
C ASN A 235 -19.51 -6.18 -24.76
N LEU A 236 -19.13 -5.24 -23.91
CA LEU A 236 -17.85 -5.27 -23.19
C LEU A 236 -18.05 -5.66 -21.73
N VAL A 237 -16.97 -6.16 -21.12
CA VAL A 237 -16.91 -6.32 -19.66
C VAL A 237 -16.36 -5.06 -19.00
N THR A 238 -16.91 -4.74 -17.83
CA THR A 238 -16.46 -3.67 -16.94
C THR A 238 -15.71 -4.30 -15.77
N ALA A 239 -14.55 -3.75 -15.42
CA ALA A 239 -13.87 -4.07 -14.19
C ALA A 239 -14.33 -3.10 -13.10
N SER A 240 -14.87 -3.65 -12.01
CA SER A 240 -15.42 -2.88 -10.88
C SER A 240 -14.69 -3.25 -9.61
N PHE A 241 -14.32 -2.25 -8.81
CA PHE A 241 -13.52 -2.41 -7.60
C PHE A 241 -14.12 -1.63 -6.44
N SER A 242 -14.35 -2.30 -5.32
CA SER A 242 -14.71 -1.67 -4.06
C SER A 242 -13.62 -1.92 -3.00
N PRO A 243 -13.64 -1.25 -1.84
CA PRO A 243 -12.64 -1.47 -0.79
C PRO A 243 -12.53 -2.92 -0.32
N GLY A 244 -13.62 -3.70 -0.39
CA GLY A 244 -13.68 -5.08 0.10
C GLY A 244 -13.91 -6.16 -0.97
N SER A 245 -14.03 -5.80 -2.25
CA SER A 245 -14.31 -6.77 -3.32
C SER A 245 -13.89 -6.27 -4.70
N GLY A 246 -13.92 -7.17 -5.68
CA GLY A 246 -13.78 -6.82 -7.09
C GLY A 246 -14.61 -7.71 -7.98
N GLN A 247 -15.00 -7.19 -9.14
CA GLN A 247 -15.85 -7.86 -10.11
C GLN A 247 -15.39 -7.57 -11.54
N LEU A 248 -15.58 -8.55 -12.42
CA LEU A 248 -15.54 -8.39 -13.87
C LEU A 248 -16.89 -8.84 -14.40
N ALA A 249 -17.69 -7.91 -14.90
CA ALA A 249 -19.06 -8.18 -15.33
C ALA A 249 -19.42 -7.52 -16.67
N GLY A 250 -20.39 -8.09 -17.38
CA GLY A 250 -20.89 -7.64 -18.69
C GLY A 250 -20.67 -8.67 -19.79
N ALA A 251 -21.30 -8.50 -20.92
CA ALA A 251 -21.16 -9.39 -22.10
C ALA A 251 -21.29 -10.90 -21.79
N GLY A 252 -22.20 -11.27 -20.85
CA GLY A 252 -22.40 -12.64 -20.42
C GLY A 252 -21.36 -13.16 -19.40
N VAL A 253 -20.44 -12.32 -18.95
CA VAL A 253 -19.47 -12.61 -17.88
C VAL A 253 -20.00 -12.07 -16.55
N ASN A 254 -19.81 -12.82 -15.48
CA ASN A 254 -19.97 -12.35 -14.10
C ASN A 254 -19.00 -13.14 -13.22
N SER A 255 -17.91 -12.50 -12.80
CA SER A 255 -16.88 -13.09 -11.96
C SER A 255 -16.51 -12.09 -10.86
N SER A 256 -16.72 -12.47 -9.61
CA SER A 256 -16.44 -11.60 -8.45
C SER A 256 -15.91 -12.40 -7.27
N SER A 257 -15.17 -11.74 -6.41
CA SER A 257 -14.76 -12.26 -5.11
C SER A 257 -14.62 -11.13 -4.09
N ASP A 258 -14.90 -11.46 -2.84
CA ASP A 258 -14.61 -10.61 -1.71
C ASP A 258 -13.13 -10.77 -1.29
N LEU A 259 -12.59 -9.74 -0.66
CA LEU A 259 -11.27 -9.76 -0.08
C LEU A 259 -11.32 -10.38 1.33
N PRO A 260 -10.28 -11.12 1.73
CA PRO A 260 -10.04 -11.40 3.14
C PRO A 260 -9.95 -10.07 3.93
N GLU A 261 -10.49 -10.02 5.14
CA GLU A 261 -10.47 -8.80 5.98
C GLU A 261 -9.07 -8.19 6.12
N ALA A 262 -8.05 -9.03 6.29
CA ALA A 262 -6.64 -8.60 6.39
C ALA A 262 -6.09 -7.96 5.09
N ALA A 263 -6.77 -8.11 3.95
CA ALA A 263 -6.38 -7.48 2.68
C ALA A 263 -7.11 -6.15 2.42
N VAL A 264 -8.11 -5.79 3.21
CA VAL A 264 -8.84 -4.53 3.10
C VAL A 264 -7.93 -3.38 3.57
N LYS A 265 -7.77 -2.35 2.74
CA LYS A 265 -6.92 -1.18 3.04
C LYS A 265 -7.70 0.11 2.79
N PRO A 266 -7.40 1.20 3.53
CA PRO A 266 -8.02 2.51 3.29
C PRO A 266 -7.79 3.03 1.87
N ILE A 267 -6.60 2.86 1.32
CA ILE A 267 -6.28 3.07 -0.09
C ILE A 267 -6.02 1.69 -0.69
N GLY A 268 -6.89 1.28 -1.61
CA GLY A 268 -6.75 0.02 -2.33
C GLY A 268 -5.91 0.19 -3.59
N HIS A 269 -5.00 -0.75 -3.84
CA HIS A 269 -4.35 -0.88 -5.12
C HIS A 269 -5.15 -1.83 -6.00
N VAL A 270 -5.66 -1.35 -7.13
CA VAL A 270 -6.45 -2.13 -8.09
C VAL A 270 -5.65 -2.39 -9.34
N ALA A 271 -5.82 -3.59 -9.91
CA ALA A 271 -5.13 -3.91 -11.16
C ALA A 271 -5.97 -4.79 -12.09
N VAL A 272 -5.76 -4.61 -13.38
CA VAL A 272 -6.29 -5.44 -14.46
C VAL A 272 -5.12 -5.95 -15.30
N MET A 273 -5.12 -7.24 -15.59
CA MET A 273 -4.17 -7.88 -16.51
C MET A 273 -4.95 -8.57 -17.61
N ALA A 274 -4.72 -8.17 -18.85
CA ALA A 274 -5.34 -8.74 -20.03
C ALA A 274 -4.30 -9.37 -20.96
N ASP A 275 -4.59 -10.59 -21.46
CA ASP A 275 -3.84 -11.27 -22.52
C ASP A 275 -4.83 -11.86 -23.52
N GLY A 276 -5.04 -11.18 -24.62
CA GLY A 276 -6.12 -11.52 -25.54
C GLY A 276 -7.49 -11.43 -24.85
N LYS A 277 -8.21 -12.54 -24.80
CA LYS A 277 -9.50 -12.66 -24.11
C LYS A 277 -9.36 -13.08 -22.63
N TYR A 278 -8.15 -13.43 -22.18
CA TYR A 278 -7.92 -13.83 -20.81
C TYR A 278 -7.72 -12.60 -19.93
N VAL A 279 -8.60 -12.41 -18.95
CA VAL A 279 -8.58 -11.23 -18.09
C VAL A 279 -8.60 -11.64 -16.63
N LYS A 280 -7.71 -11.05 -15.86
CA LYS A 280 -7.64 -11.17 -14.41
C LYS A 280 -7.70 -9.79 -13.77
N THR A 281 -8.39 -9.70 -12.65
CA THR A 281 -8.45 -8.46 -11.85
C THR A 281 -8.02 -8.71 -10.41
N TYR A 282 -7.43 -7.70 -9.80
CA TYR A 282 -6.81 -7.80 -8.49
C TYR A 282 -7.11 -6.58 -7.63
N VAL A 283 -7.21 -6.78 -6.32
CA VAL A 283 -7.29 -5.73 -5.31
C VAL A 283 -6.34 -6.10 -4.17
N ASN A 284 -5.41 -5.22 -3.81
CA ASN A 284 -4.48 -5.38 -2.69
C ASN A 284 -3.73 -6.72 -2.63
N GLY A 285 -3.31 -7.26 -3.79
CA GLY A 285 -2.60 -8.53 -3.86
C GLY A 285 -3.52 -9.77 -3.82
N VAL A 286 -4.84 -9.58 -3.93
CA VAL A 286 -5.82 -10.66 -4.05
C VAL A 286 -6.41 -10.68 -5.45
N ARG A 287 -6.39 -11.84 -6.11
CA ARG A 287 -7.08 -12.00 -7.39
C ARG A 287 -8.58 -12.14 -7.16
N VAL A 288 -9.35 -11.17 -7.65
CA VAL A 288 -10.81 -11.11 -7.48
C VAL A 288 -11.59 -11.60 -8.69
N SER A 289 -10.98 -11.64 -9.88
CA SER A 289 -11.57 -12.27 -11.07
C SER A 289 -10.53 -13.00 -11.88
N ASN A 290 -10.97 -14.06 -12.59
CA ASN A 290 -10.14 -14.90 -13.45
C ASN A 290 -10.98 -15.45 -14.60
N VAL A 291 -11.03 -14.73 -15.73
CA VAL A 291 -11.94 -15.01 -16.84
C VAL A 291 -11.17 -15.30 -18.11
N PRO A 292 -11.25 -16.54 -18.65
CA PRO A 292 -10.49 -16.93 -19.84
C PRO A 292 -11.05 -16.37 -21.14
N THR A 293 -12.32 -15.92 -21.15
CA THR A 293 -13.02 -15.46 -22.35
C THR A 293 -13.83 -14.19 -22.08
N ALA A 294 -13.13 -13.06 -21.89
CA ALA A 294 -13.74 -11.77 -21.68
C ALA A 294 -13.51 -10.84 -22.88
N ASN A 295 -14.53 -10.10 -23.28
CA ASN A 295 -14.38 -9.00 -24.21
C ASN A 295 -14.17 -7.70 -23.43
N ILE A 296 -12.90 -7.37 -23.14
CA ILE A 296 -12.53 -6.23 -22.26
C ILE A 296 -12.45 -4.89 -23.02
N GLY A 297 -12.49 -4.91 -24.35
CA GLY A 297 -12.25 -3.71 -25.17
C GLY A 297 -10.74 -3.38 -25.30
N ARG A 298 -10.41 -2.58 -26.32
CA ARG A 298 -9.04 -2.09 -26.58
C ARG A 298 -9.07 -0.80 -27.37
N GLY A 299 -9.67 0.23 -26.77
CA GLY A 299 -9.74 1.55 -27.38
C GLY A 299 -8.47 2.38 -27.18
N LYS A 300 -8.51 3.62 -27.67
CA LYS A 300 -7.56 4.69 -27.34
C LYS A 300 -7.99 5.51 -26.12
N VAL A 301 -9.03 5.07 -25.44
CA VAL A 301 -9.61 5.77 -24.29
C VAL A 301 -9.91 4.73 -23.21
N ILE A 302 -9.62 5.07 -21.97
CA ILE A 302 -10.13 4.33 -20.81
C ILE A 302 -11.15 5.22 -20.12
N VAL A 303 -12.34 4.69 -19.88
CA VAL A 303 -13.40 5.38 -19.14
C VAL A 303 -13.35 4.94 -17.69
N VAL A 304 -13.23 5.90 -16.78
CA VAL A 304 -13.16 5.64 -15.34
C VAL A 304 -14.30 6.36 -14.65
N SER A 305 -15.19 5.58 -14.01
CA SER A 305 -16.25 6.07 -13.14
C SER A 305 -15.75 6.02 -11.70
N VAL A 306 -15.60 7.17 -11.08
CA VAL A 306 -15.15 7.30 -9.69
C VAL A 306 -16.37 7.65 -8.84
N PRO A 307 -16.79 6.81 -7.90
CA PRO A 307 -17.88 7.13 -6.99
C PRO A 307 -17.39 8.07 -5.89
N GLY A 308 -18.33 8.81 -5.30
CA GLY A 308 -18.07 9.68 -4.15
C GLY A 308 -19.31 10.47 -3.78
N ASN A 309 -19.36 10.94 -2.54
CA ASN A 309 -20.35 11.87 -2.01
C ASN A 309 -19.67 12.84 -1.05
N ASP A 310 -20.41 13.78 -0.48
CA ASP A 310 -19.85 14.82 0.42
C ASP A 310 -19.26 14.24 1.70
N ASP A 311 -19.84 13.17 2.25
CA ASP A 311 -19.38 12.52 3.50
C ASP A 311 -18.19 11.58 3.22
N GLU A 312 -18.17 10.93 2.06
CA GLU A 312 -17.16 9.97 1.64
C GLU A 312 -16.69 10.28 0.21
N PRO A 313 -15.76 11.22 0.05
CA PRO A 313 -15.21 11.54 -1.27
C PRO A 313 -14.45 10.37 -1.89
N GLY A 314 -14.56 10.25 -3.22
CA GLY A 314 -13.73 9.33 -3.99
C GLY A 314 -12.38 9.92 -4.33
N TYR A 315 -11.33 9.09 -4.29
CA TYR A 315 -9.95 9.47 -4.64
C TYR A 315 -9.34 8.43 -5.57
N LEU A 316 -8.66 8.90 -6.62
CA LEU A 316 -7.96 8.08 -7.61
C LEU A 316 -6.56 8.64 -7.84
N SER A 317 -5.54 7.80 -7.84
CA SER A 317 -4.16 8.20 -8.12
C SER A 317 -3.33 7.05 -8.68
N ASN A 318 -2.05 7.35 -8.96
CA ASN A 318 -1.05 6.38 -9.43
C ASN A 318 -1.54 5.51 -10.60
N ILE A 319 -2.27 6.15 -11.53
CA ILE A 319 -2.76 5.47 -12.73
C ILE A 319 -1.56 5.04 -13.57
N ARG A 320 -1.55 3.76 -13.95
CA ARG A 320 -0.53 3.22 -14.85
C ARG A 320 -1.18 2.27 -15.87
N VAL A 321 -0.92 2.53 -17.13
CA VAL A 321 -1.31 1.66 -18.25
C VAL A 321 -0.03 1.23 -18.96
N ALA A 322 0.14 -0.08 -19.15
CA ALA A 322 1.35 -0.58 -19.79
C ALA A 322 1.07 -1.74 -20.74
N ALA A 323 1.84 -1.82 -21.81
CA ALA A 323 1.89 -2.99 -22.68
C ALA A 323 2.66 -4.12 -22.01
N GLY A 324 2.22 -5.37 -22.21
CA GLY A 324 2.98 -6.56 -21.85
C GLY A 324 4.14 -6.76 -22.81
N GLY A 325 5.28 -7.27 -22.29
CA GLY A 325 6.50 -7.53 -23.06
C GLY A 325 6.63 -8.95 -23.55
N LYS A 326 7.80 -9.24 -24.13
CA LYS A 326 8.25 -10.59 -24.45
C LYS A 326 8.48 -11.39 -23.15
N PRO A 327 8.46 -12.74 -23.20
CA PRO A 327 8.95 -13.55 -22.10
C PRO A 327 10.35 -13.08 -21.66
N LEU A 328 10.62 -13.05 -20.36
CA LEU A 328 11.88 -12.51 -19.81
C LEU A 328 13.13 -13.13 -20.44
N TYR A 329 13.14 -14.44 -20.59
CA TYR A 329 14.28 -15.14 -21.20
C TYR A 329 14.50 -14.73 -22.65
N ASP A 330 13.43 -14.67 -23.45
CA ASP A 330 13.51 -14.30 -24.87
C ASP A 330 14.00 -12.86 -25.03
N ALA A 331 13.55 -11.95 -24.16
CA ALA A 331 14.02 -10.56 -24.14
C ALA A 331 15.52 -10.48 -23.79
N ILE A 332 15.96 -11.18 -22.74
CA ILE A 332 17.36 -11.21 -22.33
C ILE A 332 18.25 -11.81 -23.44
N MET A 333 17.78 -12.84 -24.12
CA MET A 333 18.56 -13.49 -25.19
C MET A 333 18.62 -12.64 -26.47
N ALA A 334 17.55 -11.92 -26.78
CA ALA A 334 17.48 -11.05 -27.96
C ALA A 334 18.21 -9.70 -27.77
N ASP A 335 17.97 -9.07 -26.62
CA ASP A 335 18.35 -7.67 -26.39
C ASP A 335 19.49 -7.52 -25.35
N GLY A 336 19.97 -8.63 -24.77
CA GLY A 336 20.98 -8.68 -23.72
C GLY A 336 20.48 -8.17 -22.36
N ARG A 337 19.27 -7.63 -22.28
CA ARG A 337 18.66 -7.06 -21.07
C ARG A 337 17.14 -7.06 -21.14
N VAL A 338 16.51 -6.99 -19.98
CA VAL A 338 15.07 -6.75 -19.85
C VAL A 338 14.81 -5.89 -18.61
N ALA A 339 13.98 -4.87 -18.76
CA ALA A 339 13.47 -4.10 -17.65
C ALA A 339 12.24 -4.80 -17.05
N THR A 340 12.10 -4.77 -15.73
CA THR A 340 10.88 -5.17 -15.03
C THR A 340 10.40 -4.08 -14.08
N HIS A 341 9.10 -3.83 -14.08
CA HIS A 341 8.41 -2.92 -13.18
C HIS A 341 7.63 -3.69 -12.09
N GLY A 342 7.68 -5.02 -12.12
CA GLY A 342 6.98 -5.87 -11.17
C GLY A 342 7.76 -6.16 -9.88
N ILE A 343 8.95 -5.57 -9.69
CA ILE A 343 9.66 -5.62 -8.41
C ILE A 343 9.43 -4.28 -7.71
N LEU A 344 8.56 -4.30 -6.70
CA LEU A 344 8.10 -3.15 -5.95
C LEU A 344 8.80 -3.07 -4.60
N PHE A 345 9.01 -1.84 -4.13
CA PHE A 345 9.64 -1.56 -2.84
C PHE A 345 8.81 -0.56 -2.05
N ASP A 346 8.96 -0.57 -0.73
CA ASP A 346 8.43 0.49 0.11
C ASP A 346 9.08 1.83 -0.24
N THR A 347 8.35 2.93 -0.03
CA THR A 347 8.83 4.27 -0.33
C THR A 347 10.11 4.59 0.43
N GLY A 348 11.16 4.97 -0.29
CA GLY A 348 12.48 5.28 0.29
C GLY A 348 13.23 4.09 0.89
N SER A 349 12.79 2.85 0.65
CA SER A 349 13.33 1.63 1.23
C SER A 349 13.78 0.63 0.17
N ASP A 350 14.60 -0.33 0.57
CA ASP A 350 15.01 -1.53 -0.16
C ASP A 350 14.19 -2.77 0.23
N ARG A 351 13.21 -2.63 1.12
CA ARG A 351 12.28 -3.70 1.47
C ARG A 351 11.40 -4.03 0.26
N ILE A 352 11.50 -5.26 -0.21
CA ILE A 352 10.70 -5.77 -1.32
C ILE A 352 9.27 -5.98 -0.84
N ARG A 353 8.30 -5.48 -1.58
CA ARG A 353 6.87 -5.67 -1.29
C ARG A 353 6.40 -7.05 -1.75
N GLY A 354 5.40 -7.60 -1.07
CA GLY A 354 4.83 -8.91 -1.37
C GLY A 354 4.30 -9.05 -2.80
N GLU A 355 3.77 -7.98 -3.34
CA GLU A 355 3.26 -7.91 -4.72
C GLU A 355 4.35 -8.16 -5.79
N SER A 356 5.63 -8.13 -5.40
CA SER A 356 6.76 -8.49 -6.28
C SER A 356 6.89 -9.99 -6.52
N LYS A 357 6.21 -10.81 -5.71
CA LYS A 357 6.37 -12.27 -5.72
C LYS A 357 6.19 -12.91 -7.11
N PRO A 358 5.14 -12.61 -7.90
CA PRO A 358 4.99 -13.23 -9.22
C PRO A 358 6.15 -12.95 -10.17
N THR A 359 6.66 -11.71 -10.16
CA THR A 359 7.82 -11.33 -10.98
C THR A 359 9.09 -12.04 -10.51
N LEU A 360 9.31 -12.12 -9.20
CA LEU A 360 10.46 -12.82 -8.62
C LEU A 360 10.38 -14.33 -8.84
N ASP A 361 9.17 -14.94 -8.74
CA ASP A 361 8.93 -16.34 -9.08
C ASP A 361 9.31 -16.62 -10.53
N MET A 362 8.90 -15.77 -11.45
CA MET A 362 9.20 -15.89 -12.88
C MET A 362 10.72 -15.78 -13.15
N ILE A 363 11.42 -14.86 -12.50
CA ILE A 363 12.87 -14.71 -12.59
C ILE A 363 13.57 -15.92 -11.98
N GLY A 364 13.14 -16.36 -10.81
CA GLY A 364 13.70 -17.54 -10.13
C GLY A 364 13.55 -18.81 -10.93
N GLN A 365 12.36 -19.02 -11.53
CA GLN A 365 12.10 -20.16 -12.41
C GLN A 365 12.97 -20.11 -13.68
N MET A 366 13.05 -18.96 -14.33
CA MET A 366 13.93 -18.75 -15.50
C MET A 366 15.40 -19.11 -15.18
N LEU A 367 15.89 -18.70 -14.01
CA LEU A 367 17.26 -19.01 -13.57
C LEU A 367 17.47 -20.50 -13.26
N LYS A 368 16.42 -21.20 -12.82
CA LYS A 368 16.46 -22.67 -12.64
C LYS A 368 16.46 -23.41 -13.99
N ASP A 369 15.63 -22.98 -14.92
CA ASP A 369 15.49 -23.60 -16.24
C ASP A 369 16.74 -23.37 -17.11
N HIS A 370 17.49 -22.30 -16.84
CA HIS A 370 18.69 -21.90 -17.57
C HIS A 370 19.90 -21.78 -16.63
N ALA A 371 20.50 -22.90 -16.25
CA ALA A 371 21.57 -22.98 -15.25
C ALA A 371 22.85 -22.23 -15.63
N ASP A 372 23.11 -22.04 -16.92
CA ASP A 372 24.24 -21.30 -17.48
C ASP A 372 24.04 -19.78 -17.53
N LEU A 373 22.80 -19.29 -17.39
CA LEU A 373 22.48 -17.88 -17.43
C LEU A 373 23.06 -17.14 -16.21
N LYS A 374 23.86 -16.12 -16.47
CA LYS A 374 24.40 -15.19 -15.47
C LYS A 374 23.82 -13.81 -15.68
N LEU A 375 23.45 -13.14 -14.60
CA LEU A 375 22.78 -11.84 -14.65
C LEU A 375 23.45 -10.81 -13.75
N VAL A 376 23.44 -9.57 -14.19
CA VAL A 376 23.59 -8.38 -13.35
C VAL A 376 22.22 -7.80 -13.11
N ILE A 377 21.85 -7.62 -11.85
CA ILE A 377 20.61 -6.97 -11.41
C ILE A 377 20.92 -5.49 -11.25
N GLU A 378 20.37 -4.67 -12.14
CA GLU A 378 20.58 -3.22 -12.14
C GLU A 378 19.38 -2.51 -11.53
N GLY A 379 19.60 -1.68 -10.48
CA GLY A 379 18.57 -0.85 -9.85
C GLY A 379 18.59 0.56 -10.40
N HIS A 380 17.41 1.12 -10.72
CA HIS A 380 17.25 2.48 -11.24
C HIS A 380 16.17 3.24 -10.50
N THR A 381 16.29 4.57 -10.44
CA THR A 381 15.30 5.50 -9.90
C THR A 381 14.93 6.55 -10.95
N ASP A 382 13.86 7.27 -10.71
CA ASP A 382 13.63 8.56 -11.35
C ASP A 382 14.59 9.63 -10.76
N ASN A 383 14.43 10.89 -11.17
CA ASN A 383 15.25 12.00 -10.71
C ASN A 383 14.71 12.74 -9.47
N VAL A 384 13.70 12.20 -8.78
CA VAL A 384 13.17 12.81 -7.56
C VAL A 384 14.12 12.55 -6.40
N GLY A 385 14.53 13.62 -5.72
CA GLY A 385 15.53 13.56 -4.64
C GLY A 385 16.98 13.82 -5.12
N SER A 386 17.97 13.63 -4.24
CA SER A 386 19.36 13.84 -4.57
C SER A 386 19.98 12.66 -5.33
N ALA A 387 20.91 12.92 -6.25
CA ALA A 387 21.62 11.88 -7.00
C ALA A 387 22.34 10.89 -6.07
N ALA A 388 22.94 11.35 -4.97
CA ALA A 388 23.61 10.50 -4.00
C ALA A 388 22.63 9.57 -3.26
N SER A 389 21.46 10.10 -2.85
CA SER A 389 20.41 9.29 -2.22
C SER A 389 19.85 8.24 -3.18
N ASN A 390 19.59 8.62 -4.44
CA ASN A 390 19.09 7.72 -5.48
C ASN A 390 20.10 6.61 -5.80
N GLN A 391 21.42 6.97 -5.86
CA GLN A 391 22.48 5.97 -6.04
C GLN A 391 22.48 4.96 -4.92
N ALA A 392 22.54 5.40 -3.66
CA ALA A 392 22.54 4.52 -2.50
C ALA A 392 21.27 3.65 -2.39
N LEU A 393 20.10 4.22 -2.72
CA LEU A 393 18.83 3.49 -2.69
C LEU A 393 18.78 2.40 -3.77
N SER A 394 19.22 2.72 -4.99
CA SER A 394 19.23 1.78 -6.10
C SER A 394 20.23 0.63 -5.88
N ASP A 395 21.40 0.90 -5.28
CA ASP A 395 22.36 -0.13 -4.90
C ASP A 395 21.76 -1.10 -3.90
N LYS A 396 21.10 -0.60 -2.84
CA LYS A 396 20.44 -1.43 -1.83
C LYS A 396 19.32 -2.26 -2.43
N ARG A 397 18.48 -1.69 -3.30
CA ARG A 397 17.38 -2.40 -3.98
C ARG A 397 17.88 -3.52 -4.87
N ALA A 398 18.90 -3.27 -5.69
CA ALA A 398 19.51 -4.30 -6.52
C ALA A 398 20.11 -5.43 -5.68
N ALA A 399 20.78 -5.10 -4.57
CA ALA A 399 21.32 -6.07 -3.63
C ALA A 399 20.23 -6.89 -2.94
N ALA A 400 19.10 -6.28 -2.54
CA ALA A 400 17.96 -6.96 -1.94
C ALA A 400 17.34 -7.99 -2.89
N VAL A 401 17.16 -7.64 -4.16
CA VAL A 401 16.66 -8.58 -5.20
C VAL A 401 17.63 -9.74 -5.39
N ARG A 402 18.92 -9.46 -5.50
CA ARG A 402 19.96 -10.51 -5.62
C ARG A 402 19.90 -11.46 -4.43
N GLN A 403 19.90 -10.93 -3.22
CA GLN A 403 19.84 -11.72 -1.99
C GLN A 403 18.58 -12.59 -1.92
N PHE A 404 17.44 -12.03 -2.30
CA PHE A 404 16.17 -12.75 -2.35
C PHE A 404 16.22 -13.95 -3.32
N LEU A 405 16.74 -13.76 -4.54
CA LEU A 405 16.85 -14.81 -5.53
C LEU A 405 17.78 -15.94 -5.06
N ILE A 406 18.91 -15.61 -4.42
CA ILE A 406 19.83 -16.59 -3.84
C ILE A 406 19.15 -17.39 -2.73
N ALA A 407 18.53 -16.70 -1.78
CA ALA A 407 17.97 -17.32 -0.59
C ALA A 407 16.71 -18.15 -0.88
N THR A 408 15.82 -17.65 -1.75
CA THR A 408 14.51 -18.27 -2.00
C THR A 408 14.56 -19.33 -3.10
N TYR A 409 15.30 -19.05 -4.18
CA TYR A 409 15.37 -19.96 -5.33
C TYR A 409 16.65 -20.81 -5.38
N HIS A 410 17.56 -20.61 -4.40
CA HIS A 410 18.84 -21.33 -4.32
C HIS A 410 19.72 -21.15 -5.56
N VAL A 411 19.65 -19.96 -6.16
CA VAL A 411 20.50 -19.59 -7.28
C VAL A 411 21.94 -19.43 -6.79
N ASP A 412 22.91 -20.00 -7.49
CA ASP A 412 24.32 -19.82 -7.15
C ASP A 412 24.71 -18.33 -7.14
N ALA A 413 25.34 -17.89 -6.06
CA ALA A 413 25.71 -16.49 -5.86
C ALA A 413 26.69 -15.96 -6.91
N GLY A 414 27.50 -16.85 -7.50
CA GLY A 414 28.43 -16.54 -8.59
C GLY A 414 27.75 -16.28 -9.95
N ARG A 415 26.48 -16.61 -10.08
CA ARG A 415 25.67 -16.31 -11.27
C ARG A 415 25.02 -14.94 -11.23
N LEU A 416 24.93 -14.31 -10.08
CA LEU A 416 24.23 -13.05 -9.87
C LEU A 416 25.17 -11.96 -9.36
N ALA A 417 25.23 -10.84 -10.07
CA ALA A 417 25.79 -9.59 -9.58
C ALA A 417 24.67 -8.56 -9.37
N SER A 418 24.92 -7.50 -8.61
CA SER A 418 23.99 -6.39 -8.41
C SER A 418 24.69 -5.05 -8.47
N LYS A 419 24.02 -4.03 -9.03
CA LYS A 419 24.54 -2.67 -9.14
C LYS A 419 23.40 -1.67 -9.19
N GLY A 420 23.51 -0.56 -8.46
CA GLY A 420 22.64 0.59 -8.60
C GLY A 420 23.19 1.61 -9.60
N PHE A 421 22.30 2.32 -10.23
CA PHE A 421 22.61 3.45 -11.11
C PHE A 421 21.88 4.74 -10.73
N GLY A 422 21.04 4.68 -9.68
CA GLY A 422 20.22 5.83 -9.30
C GLY A 422 19.46 6.37 -10.52
N SER A 423 19.48 7.68 -10.69
CA SER A 423 18.89 8.37 -11.84
C SER A 423 19.88 8.60 -12.99
N ALA A 424 21.12 8.06 -12.93
CA ALA A 424 22.17 8.34 -13.90
C ALA A 424 21.96 7.68 -15.29
N LYS A 425 21.14 6.64 -15.36
CA LYS A 425 20.81 5.94 -16.61
C LYS A 425 19.28 5.92 -16.83
N PRO A 426 18.69 7.05 -17.22
CA PRO A 426 17.26 7.11 -17.49
C PRO A 426 16.93 6.31 -18.77
N ALA A 427 15.84 5.56 -18.75
CA ALA A 427 15.28 4.90 -19.93
C ALA A 427 14.37 5.83 -20.72
N ALA A 428 13.81 6.85 -20.06
CA ALA A 428 12.95 7.86 -20.66
C ALA A 428 13.11 9.22 -19.94
N SER A 429 12.53 10.29 -20.50
CA SER A 429 12.57 11.60 -19.86
C SER A 429 11.89 11.59 -18.49
N ASN A 430 12.54 12.19 -17.49
CA ASN A 430 11.97 12.40 -16.16
C ASN A 430 10.91 13.53 -16.11
N ASP A 431 10.70 14.25 -17.20
CA ASP A 431 9.75 15.35 -17.26
C ASP A 431 8.29 14.87 -17.29
N THR A 432 8.06 13.65 -17.77
CA THR A 432 6.72 13.05 -17.87
C THR A 432 6.51 12.00 -16.80
N PRO A 433 5.27 11.77 -16.34
CA PRO A 433 4.94 10.70 -15.42
C PRO A 433 5.30 9.31 -15.96
N GLU A 434 5.06 9.06 -17.26
CA GLU A 434 5.44 7.81 -17.93
C GLU A 434 6.95 7.57 -17.87
N GLY A 435 7.72 8.62 -18.18
CA GLY A 435 9.18 8.52 -18.18
C GLY A 435 9.72 8.26 -16.77
N ARG A 436 9.17 8.90 -15.74
CA ARG A 436 9.53 8.61 -14.35
C ARG A 436 9.13 7.17 -13.96
N GLN A 437 7.95 6.71 -14.36
CA GLN A 437 7.54 5.30 -14.14
C GLN A 437 8.48 4.34 -14.87
N GLN A 438 8.86 4.66 -16.12
CA GLN A 438 9.80 3.85 -16.90
C GLN A 438 11.20 3.83 -16.25
N ASN A 439 11.60 4.92 -15.58
CA ASN A 439 12.88 5.02 -14.90
C ASN A 439 12.93 4.26 -13.57
N ARG A 440 11.81 4.16 -12.84
CA ARG A 440 11.70 3.34 -11.62
C ARG A 440 11.57 1.87 -11.99
N ARG A 441 12.70 1.18 -12.17
CA ARG A 441 12.76 -0.19 -12.65
C ARG A 441 13.92 -0.98 -12.06
N VAL A 442 13.82 -2.28 -12.17
CA VAL A 442 14.95 -3.20 -12.06
C VAL A 442 15.23 -3.78 -13.45
N GLU A 443 16.46 -3.73 -13.92
CA GLU A 443 16.87 -4.41 -15.14
C GLU A 443 17.64 -5.69 -14.82
N LEU A 444 17.36 -6.73 -15.60
CA LEU A 444 18.13 -7.96 -15.64
C LEU A 444 19.02 -7.90 -16.88
N VAL A 445 20.31 -7.86 -16.69
CA VAL A 445 21.30 -7.73 -17.77
C VAL A 445 22.12 -9.00 -17.86
N LYS A 446 22.22 -9.58 -19.04
CA LYS A 446 23.05 -10.76 -19.30
C LYS A 446 24.52 -10.40 -19.07
N ASN A 447 25.21 -11.23 -18.28
CA ASN A 447 26.63 -11.06 -17.95
C ASN A 447 27.51 -11.99 -18.78
#